data_5a82611bed8c75620a41cfa94ed5f8c4
#
_entry.id   5a82611bed8c75620a41cfa94ed5f8c4
#
_cell.length_a   1.000
_cell.length_b   1.000
_cell.length_c   1.000
_cell.angle_alpha   90.00
_cell.angle_beta   90.00
_cell.angle_gamma   90.00
#
_symmetry.space_group_name_H-M   'P 1'
#
loop_
_entity.id
_entity.type
_entity.pdbx_description
1 polymer ?
#
loop_
_entity_poly.entity_id
_entity_poly.type
_entity_poly.pdbx_seq_one_letter_code
_entity_poly.pdbx_strand_id
1 'polypeptide(L)'
;MITPKIVKRFDLSKTTFIIPLRIETDDRMRNIITTLIYLTRNFDTKIIVKEVDKESVYLRDVQPLLEQALEPEMMNCITHIFEESDEFTFHRTKILNDMLWMVDTPVVANYDSDIILPLESYINATNMIAKEWVHPDAEGAKPVKIIYPVSYTHLRAHETID
;
A
#
# COMPACT_ATOMS: atom_id res chain seq x y z
N MET A 1 34.99 -6.33 -4.12
CA MET A 1 33.95 -5.49 -3.48
C MET A 1 32.82 -5.28 -4.50
N ILE A 2 31.65 -5.87 -4.27
CA ILE A 2 30.48 -5.65 -5.13
C ILE A 2 29.84 -4.36 -4.62
N THR A 3 29.98 -3.28 -5.38
CA THR A 3 29.28 -2.02 -5.09
C THR A 3 27.79 -2.28 -5.21
N PRO A 4 26.98 -2.02 -4.18
CA PRO A 4 25.53 -2.22 -4.29
C PRO A 4 25.02 -1.31 -5.41
N LYS A 5 24.37 -1.92 -6.41
CA LYS A 5 23.75 -1.19 -7.50
C LYS A 5 22.56 -0.47 -6.89
N ILE A 6 22.65 0.86 -6.76
CA ILE A 6 21.51 1.68 -6.32
C ILE A 6 20.42 1.48 -7.37
N VAL A 7 19.42 0.67 -7.03
CA VAL A 7 18.24 0.52 -7.87
C VAL A 7 17.43 1.81 -7.70
N LYS A 8 17.32 2.60 -8.75
CA LYS A 8 16.56 3.84 -8.75
C LYS A 8 15.07 3.48 -8.56
N ARG A 9 14.52 3.84 -7.40
CA ARG A 9 13.11 3.71 -7.11
C ARG A 9 12.30 4.79 -7.83
N PHE A 10 11.07 4.48 -8.21
CA PHE A 10 10.15 5.46 -8.76
C PHE A 10 9.60 6.36 -7.64
N ASP A 11 9.50 7.65 -7.92
CA ASP A 11 8.99 8.64 -6.96
C ASP A 11 7.46 8.55 -6.85
N LEU A 12 6.99 7.99 -5.75
CA LEU A 12 5.62 8.01 -5.27
C LEU A 12 5.52 8.66 -3.87
N SER A 13 6.42 9.61 -3.57
CA SER A 13 6.49 10.27 -2.26
C SER A 13 5.22 11.04 -1.86
N LYS A 14 4.36 11.34 -2.83
CA LYS A 14 3.03 11.95 -2.62
C LYS A 14 1.92 10.94 -2.39
N THR A 15 2.23 9.67 -2.31
CA THR A 15 1.27 8.58 -2.14
C THR A 15 1.56 7.82 -0.86
N THR A 16 0.50 7.54 -0.09
CA THR A 16 0.55 6.61 1.04
C THR A 16 -0.29 5.38 0.73
N PHE A 17 0.32 4.22 0.79
CA PHE A 17 -0.39 2.94 0.76
C PHE A 17 -0.93 2.63 2.15
N ILE A 18 -2.21 2.31 2.27
CA ILE A 18 -2.83 1.87 3.52
C ILE A 18 -3.26 0.42 3.39
N ILE A 19 -2.73 -0.45 4.25
CA ILE A 19 -2.92 -1.91 4.20
C ILE A 19 -3.49 -2.38 5.53
N PRO A 20 -4.81 -2.67 5.60
CA PRO A 20 -5.38 -3.33 6.77
C PRO A 20 -4.95 -4.79 6.78
N LEU A 21 -4.51 -5.29 7.93
CA LEU A 21 -3.87 -6.60 8.05
C LEU A 21 -4.46 -7.42 9.20
N ARG A 22 -4.68 -8.71 8.92
CA ARG A 22 -4.80 -9.80 9.90
C ARG A 22 -4.12 -11.02 9.29
N ILE A 23 -3.20 -11.62 10.02
CA ILE A 23 -2.40 -12.76 9.54
C ILE A 23 -2.93 -14.04 10.16
N GLU A 24 -3.82 -14.72 9.45
CA GLU A 24 -4.46 -15.96 9.92
C GLU A 24 -3.81 -17.23 9.35
N THR A 25 -2.95 -17.08 8.32
CA THR A 25 -2.32 -18.19 7.61
C THR A 25 -0.91 -17.82 7.14
N ASP A 26 -0.08 -18.85 6.92
CA ASP A 26 1.27 -18.67 6.34
C ASP A 26 1.24 -18.02 4.97
N ASP A 27 0.20 -18.26 4.17
CA ASP A 27 0.06 -17.63 2.86
C ASP A 27 -0.18 -16.13 2.99
N ARG A 28 -1.00 -15.69 3.95
CA ARG A 28 -1.18 -14.26 4.23
C ARG A 28 0.11 -13.60 4.73
N MET A 29 0.89 -14.33 5.54
CA MET A 29 2.21 -13.86 5.98
C MET A 29 3.16 -13.69 4.79
N ARG A 30 3.25 -14.69 3.90
CA ARG A 30 4.09 -14.58 2.69
C ARG A 30 3.65 -13.45 1.78
N ASN A 31 2.34 -13.28 1.62
CA ASN A 31 1.77 -12.23 0.77
C ASN A 31 2.15 -10.85 1.27
N ILE A 32 1.95 -10.54 2.55
CA ILE A 32 2.32 -9.22 3.08
C ILE A 32 3.82 -8.96 2.98
N ILE A 33 4.68 -9.95 3.29
CA ILE A 33 6.13 -9.83 3.14
C ILE A 33 6.49 -9.50 1.68
N THR A 34 5.96 -10.27 0.73
CA THR A 34 6.23 -10.09 -0.69
C THR A 34 5.76 -8.72 -1.18
N THR A 35 4.56 -8.31 -0.77
CA THR A 35 3.97 -7.01 -1.11
C THR A 35 4.82 -5.85 -0.59
N LEU A 36 5.23 -5.90 0.68
CA LEU A 36 6.05 -4.84 1.28
C LEU A 36 7.44 -4.77 0.64
N ILE A 37 8.08 -5.90 0.38
CA ILE A 37 9.36 -5.94 -0.34
C ILE A 37 9.21 -5.37 -1.75
N TYR A 38 8.13 -5.74 -2.46
CA TYR A 38 7.89 -5.23 -3.80
C TYR A 38 7.69 -3.72 -3.82
N LEU A 39 6.82 -3.19 -2.97
CA LEU A 39 6.52 -1.77 -2.91
C LEU A 39 7.76 -0.94 -2.53
N THR A 40 8.47 -1.33 -1.48
CA THR A 40 9.61 -0.56 -0.97
C THR A 40 10.84 -0.60 -1.88
N ARG A 41 11.05 -1.71 -2.61
CA ARG A 41 12.16 -1.82 -3.57
C ARG A 41 11.92 -1.02 -4.85
N ASN A 42 10.67 -0.87 -5.26
CA ASN A 42 10.33 -0.22 -6.52
C ASN A 42 9.95 1.25 -6.36
N PHE A 43 9.41 1.64 -5.20
CA PHE A 43 8.86 2.97 -5.00
C PHE A 43 9.45 3.69 -3.80
N ASP A 44 9.70 4.98 -3.97
CA ASP A 44 9.88 5.91 -2.86
C ASP A 44 8.48 6.39 -2.45
N THR A 45 7.95 5.85 -1.35
CA THR A 45 6.54 6.02 -0.95
C THR A 45 6.40 5.87 0.57
N LYS A 46 5.21 6.12 1.10
CA LYS A 46 4.83 5.80 2.47
C LYS A 46 3.88 4.61 2.49
N ILE A 47 4.06 3.72 3.46
CA ILE A 47 3.21 2.56 3.65
C ILE A 47 2.80 2.50 5.11
N ILE A 48 1.50 2.48 5.37
CA ILE A 48 0.94 2.24 6.69
C ILE A 48 0.31 0.84 6.69
N VAL A 49 0.75 0.00 7.62
CA VAL A 49 0.17 -1.33 7.84
C VAL A 49 -0.53 -1.29 9.20
N LYS A 50 -1.83 -1.48 9.24
CA LYS A 50 -2.57 -1.59 10.51
C LYS A 50 -3.03 -3.03 10.71
N GLU A 51 -2.39 -3.69 11.66
CA GLU A 51 -2.72 -5.05 12.10
C GLU A 51 -3.73 -4.99 13.25
N VAL A 52 -4.82 -5.76 13.12
CA VAL A 52 -5.84 -5.90 14.16
C VAL A 52 -6.02 -7.38 14.45
N ASP A 53 -5.51 -7.84 15.59
CA ASP A 53 -5.54 -9.23 16.01
C ASP A 53 -5.32 -9.34 17.54
N LYS A 54 -5.38 -10.56 18.08
CA LYS A 54 -5.09 -10.84 19.50
C LYS A 54 -3.63 -10.62 19.87
N GLU A 55 -2.73 -10.95 18.97
CA GLU A 55 -1.29 -10.75 19.09
C GLU A 55 -0.71 -10.28 17.77
N SER A 56 0.39 -9.53 17.80
CA SER A 56 1.04 -9.08 16.58
C SER A 56 1.91 -10.17 15.96
N VAL A 57 1.40 -10.82 14.94
CA VAL A 57 2.17 -11.73 14.09
C VAL A 57 3.16 -10.94 13.23
N TYR A 58 2.82 -9.71 12.86
CA TYR A 58 3.72 -8.84 12.12
C TYR A 58 5.02 -8.58 12.87
N LEU A 59 4.94 -8.16 14.13
CA LEU A 59 6.14 -7.87 14.93
C LEU A 59 6.95 -9.12 15.22
N ARG A 60 6.27 -10.25 15.45
CA ARG A 60 6.94 -11.51 15.78
C ARG A 60 7.63 -12.16 14.58
N ASP A 61 6.95 -12.23 13.43
CA ASP A 61 7.36 -13.08 12.31
C ASP A 61 7.68 -12.30 11.03
N VAL A 62 6.97 -11.20 10.73
CA VAL A 62 7.13 -10.46 9.48
C VAL A 62 8.28 -9.45 9.56
N GLN A 63 8.30 -8.62 10.61
CA GLN A 63 9.29 -7.56 10.74
C GLN A 63 10.73 -8.08 10.71
N PRO A 64 11.11 -9.16 11.42
CA PRO A 64 12.48 -9.68 11.38
C PRO A 64 12.92 -10.13 9.98
N LEU A 65 11.99 -10.64 9.17
CA LEU A 65 12.27 -11.05 7.79
C LEU A 65 12.43 -9.84 6.86
N LEU A 66 11.64 -8.79 7.07
CA LEU A 66 11.79 -7.54 6.33
C LEU A 66 13.12 -6.86 6.66
N GLU A 67 13.53 -6.81 7.91
CA GLU A 67 14.82 -6.25 8.35
C GLU A 67 16.03 -6.98 7.76
N GLN A 68 15.89 -8.27 7.47
CA GLN A 68 16.92 -9.05 6.76
C GLN A 68 16.91 -8.80 5.24
N ALA A 69 15.76 -8.49 4.67
CA ALA A 69 15.57 -8.38 3.22
C ALA A 69 15.70 -6.97 2.67
N LEU A 70 15.52 -5.95 3.50
CA LEU A 70 15.43 -4.55 3.11
C LEU A 70 16.53 -3.71 3.75
N GLU A 71 17.00 -2.72 3.01
CA GLU A 71 17.89 -1.69 3.55
C GLU A 71 17.11 -0.78 4.55
N PRO A 72 17.80 -0.16 5.53
CA PRO A 72 17.16 0.72 6.53
C PRO A 72 16.28 1.82 5.91
N GLU A 73 16.70 2.39 4.80
CA GLU A 73 15.93 3.42 4.08
C GLU A 73 14.59 2.89 3.56
N MET A 74 14.55 1.63 3.11
CA MET A 74 13.32 0.97 2.68
C MET A 74 12.42 0.62 3.85
N MET A 75 13.01 0.17 4.97
CA MET A 75 12.26 -0.08 6.21
C MET A 75 11.59 1.20 6.73
N ASN A 76 12.23 2.36 6.62
CA ASN A 76 11.68 3.65 7.03
C ASN A 76 10.44 4.08 6.22
N CYS A 77 10.17 3.46 5.08
CA CYS A 77 8.95 3.68 4.31
C CYS A 77 7.72 3.02 4.94
N ILE A 78 7.92 2.07 5.87
CA ILE A 78 6.86 1.26 6.47
C ILE A 78 6.58 1.73 7.89
N THR A 79 5.33 2.06 8.17
CA THR A 79 4.83 2.31 9.53
C THR A 79 3.87 1.18 9.89
N HIS A 80 4.19 0.40 10.90
CA HIS A 80 3.31 -0.64 11.44
C HIS A 80 2.58 -0.13 12.68
N ILE A 81 1.30 -0.43 12.75
CA ILE A 81 0.43 -0.11 13.90
C ILE A 81 -0.30 -1.39 14.27
N PHE A 82 -0.24 -1.71 15.56
CA PHE A 82 -0.95 -2.86 16.11
C PHE A 82 -2.10 -2.39 17.00
N GLU A 83 -3.27 -2.96 16.79
CA GLU A 83 -4.45 -2.82 17.64
C GLU A 83 -4.86 -4.21 18.14
N GLU A 84 -4.75 -4.41 19.45
CA GLU A 84 -5.20 -5.66 20.08
C GLU A 84 -6.72 -5.76 20.03
N SER A 85 -7.23 -6.90 19.54
CA SER A 85 -8.65 -7.16 19.45
C SER A 85 -8.95 -8.65 19.50
N ASP A 86 -9.90 -9.03 20.34
CA ASP A 86 -10.44 -10.39 20.42
C ASP A 86 -11.63 -10.61 19.45
N GLU A 87 -12.01 -9.60 18.66
CA GLU A 87 -13.12 -9.70 17.75
C GLU A 87 -12.84 -10.69 16.63
N PHE A 88 -13.75 -11.64 16.42
CA PHE A 88 -13.67 -12.60 15.33
C PHE A 88 -13.79 -11.91 13.97
N THR A 89 -14.65 -10.90 13.87
CA THR A 89 -14.89 -10.18 12.61
C THR A 89 -13.81 -9.15 12.32
N PHE A 90 -13.23 -9.25 11.14
CA PHE A 90 -12.28 -8.24 10.65
C PHE A 90 -13.03 -7.08 9.99
N HIS A 91 -13.18 -5.98 10.71
CA HIS A 91 -13.90 -4.79 10.26
C HIS A 91 -13.07 -3.92 9.31
N ARG A 92 -12.78 -4.43 8.12
CA ARG A 92 -11.89 -3.80 7.13
C ARG A 92 -12.21 -2.32 6.88
N THR A 93 -13.47 -1.97 6.69
CA THR A 93 -13.90 -0.58 6.42
C THR A 93 -13.61 0.36 7.60
N LYS A 94 -13.85 -0.09 8.84
CA LYS A 94 -13.51 0.69 10.04
C LYS A 94 -12.01 0.93 10.11
N ILE A 95 -11.22 -0.13 9.92
CA ILE A 95 -9.75 -0.06 9.96
C ILE A 95 -9.23 0.93 8.89
N LEU A 96 -9.75 0.86 7.67
CA LEU A 96 -9.38 1.78 6.60
C LEU A 96 -9.74 3.24 6.92
N ASN A 97 -10.93 3.48 7.49
CA ASN A 97 -11.33 4.82 7.92
C ASN A 97 -10.38 5.38 8.99
N ASP A 98 -10.00 4.56 9.97
CA ASP A 98 -9.04 4.96 10.99
C ASP A 98 -7.67 5.30 10.37
N MET A 99 -7.21 4.50 9.40
CA MET A 99 -5.95 4.72 8.71
C MET A 99 -5.94 5.99 7.85
N LEU A 100 -7.07 6.37 7.27
CA LEU A 100 -7.18 7.61 6.48
C LEU A 100 -6.82 8.85 7.28
N TRP A 101 -7.13 8.90 8.59
CA TRP A 101 -6.77 10.01 9.47
C TRP A 101 -5.26 10.11 9.77
N MET A 102 -4.50 9.05 9.45
CA MET A 102 -3.05 9.01 9.68
C MET A 102 -2.25 9.41 8.42
N VAL A 103 -2.94 9.59 7.29
CA VAL A 103 -2.30 9.92 6.02
C VAL A 103 -2.04 11.41 5.93
N ASP A 104 -0.80 11.77 5.60
CA ASP A 104 -0.34 13.14 5.41
C ASP A 104 0.02 13.48 3.95
N THR A 105 -0.24 12.55 3.03
CA THR A 105 0.01 12.73 1.60
C THR A 105 -1.27 13.02 0.82
N PRO A 106 -1.20 13.72 -0.32
CA PRO A 106 -2.38 14.07 -1.12
C PRO A 106 -3.04 12.86 -1.80
N VAL A 107 -2.33 11.77 -1.96
CA VAL A 107 -2.84 10.55 -2.61
C VAL A 107 -2.83 9.40 -1.62
N VAL A 108 -3.93 8.67 -1.55
CA VAL A 108 -4.07 7.46 -0.76
C VAL A 108 -4.34 6.27 -1.67
N ALA A 109 -3.55 5.22 -1.52
CA ALA A 109 -3.78 3.93 -2.14
C ALA A 109 -4.37 2.96 -1.10
N ASN A 110 -5.68 2.69 -1.20
CA ASN A 110 -6.27 1.58 -0.46
C ASN A 110 -5.77 0.28 -1.09
N TYR A 111 -5.04 -0.51 -0.34
CA TYR A 111 -4.27 -1.62 -0.90
C TYR A 111 -4.47 -2.92 -0.12
N ASP A 112 -4.54 -4.03 -0.82
CA ASP A 112 -4.62 -5.35 -0.22
C ASP A 112 -3.23 -5.99 -0.08
N SER A 113 -3.07 -6.86 0.91
CA SER A 113 -1.78 -7.47 1.24
C SER A 113 -1.30 -8.53 0.25
N ASP A 114 -2.13 -8.89 -0.74
CA ASP A 114 -1.92 -10.00 -1.69
C ASP A 114 -1.96 -9.55 -3.16
N ILE A 115 -1.88 -8.26 -3.43
CA ILE A 115 -1.93 -7.70 -4.77
C ILE A 115 -0.55 -7.18 -5.16
N ILE A 116 -0.08 -7.58 -6.35
CA ILE A 116 1.07 -7.01 -7.04
C ILE A 116 0.67 -6.74 -8.49
N LEU A 117 0.79 -5.49 -8.90
CA LEU A 117 0.50 -5.04 -10.26
C LEU A 117 1.81 -4.74 -11.01
N PRO A 118 1.77 -4.65 -12.34
CA PRO A 118 2.88 -4.12 -13.12
C PRO A 118 3.25 -2.70 -12.67
N LEU A 119 4.55 -2.36 -12.70
CA LEU A 119 5.06 -1.05 -12.24
C LEU A 119 4.33 0.13 -12.88
N GLU A 120 4.05 0.04 -14.17
CA GLU A 120 3.36 1.08 -14.93
C GLU A 120 1.96 1.37 -14.39
N SER A 121 1.29 0.37 -13.82
CA SER A 121 -0.07 0.56 -13.26
C SER A 121 -0.07 1.53 -12.09
N TYR A 122 0.93 1.43 -11.20
CA TYR A 122 1.07 2.35 -10.07
C TYR A 122 1.41 3.77 -10.53
N ILE A 123 2.40 3.88 -11.42
CA ILE A 123 2.88 5.17 -11.94
C ILE A 123 1.77 5.89 -12.69
N ASN A 124 1.06 5.17 -13.56
CA ASN A 124 -0.03 5.74 -14.35
C ASN A 124 -1.20 6.18 -13.47
N ALA A 125 -1.63 5.37 -12.51
CA ALA A 125 -2.70 5.72 -11.58
C ALA A 125 -2.35 7.00 -10.78
N THR A 126 -1.15 7.06 -10.23
CA THR A 126 -0.69 8.23 -9.47
C THR A 126 -0.59 9.49 -10.35
N ASN A 127 -0.06 9.36 -11.56
CA ASN A 127 0.03 10.48 -12.51
C ASN A 127 -1.35 10.98 -12.95
N MET A 128 -2.31 10.10 -13.14
CA MET A 128 -3.68 10.47 -13.51
C MET A 128 -4.36 11.27 -12.39
N ILE A 129 -4.17 10.86 -11.13
CA ILE A 129 -4.69 11.61 -9.98
C ILE A 129 -3.99 12.96 -9.87
N ALA A 130 -2.66 12.99 -9.96
CA ALA A 130 -1.86 14.21 -9.77
C ALA A 130 -2.12 15.27 -10.83
N LYS A 131 -2.36 14.89 -12.10
CA LYS A 131 -2.62 15.82 -13.20
C LYS A 131 -3.96 16.54 -13.08
N GLU A 132 -4.94 15.92 -12.44
CA GLU A 132 -6.29 16.48 -12.31
C GLU A 132 -6.55 17.06 -10.92
N TRP A 133 -5.56 16.98 -10.01
CA TRP A 133 -5.68 17.53 -8.68
C TRP A 133 -5.41 19.04 -8.75
N VAL A 134 -6.46 19.80 -8.96
CA VAL A 134 -6.47 21.22 -8.70
C VAL A 134 -6.83 21.40 -7.24
N HIS A 135 -5.98 22.10 -6.48
CA HIS A 135 -6.26 22.44 -5.08
C HIS A 135 -7.71 22.93 -4.96
N PRO A 136 -8.56 22.36 -4.12
CA PRO A 136 -9.88 22.91 -3.92
C PRO A 136 -9.70 24.31 -3.30
N ASP A 137 -9.99 25.36 -4.08
CA ASP A 137 -10.26 26.66 -3.49
C ASP A 137 -11.41 26.49 -2.50
N ALA A 138 -11.40 27.26 -1.41
CA ALA A 138 -12.29 27.10 -0.26
C ALA A 138 -13.80 27.20 -0.59
N GLU A 139 -14.19 27.41 -1.84
CA GLU A 139 -15.57 27.59 -2.28
C GLU A 139 -16.24 26.38 -2.97
N GLY A 140 -15.59 25.22 -3.05
CA GLY A 140 -16.26 24.07 -3.63
C GLY A 140 -15.47 22.77 -3.42
N ALA A 141 -15.99 21.84 -2.66
CA ALA A 141 -15.46 20.50 -2.58
C ALA A 141 -15.47 19.87 -3.99
N LYS A 142 -14.29 19.72 -4.60
CA LYS A 142 -14.19 18.95 -5.84
C LYS A 142 -14.37 17.47 -5.53
N PRO A 143 -15.02 16.72 -6.42
CA PRO A 143 -15.19 15.29 -6.21
C PRO A 143 -13.81 14.61 -6.09
N VAL A 144 -13.66 13.76 -5.08
CA VAL A 144 -12.49 12.90 -4.93
C VAL A 144 -12.46 11.97 -6.13
N LYS A 145 -11.36 12.00 -6.89
CA LYS A 145 -11.19 11.08 -8.00
C LYS A 145 -10.70 9.73 -7.50
N ILE A 146 -11.39 8.68 -7.88
CA ILE A 146 -10.99 7.30 -7.60
C ILE A 146 -10.48 6.69 -8.89
N ILE A 147 -9.26 6.15 -8.85
CA ILE A 147 -8.68 5.40 -9.97
C ILE A 147 -8.43 3.98 -9.50
N TYR A 148 -8.91 3.03 -10.28
CA TYR A 148 -8.61 1.61 -10.09
C TYR A 148 -7.50 1.25 -11.09
N PRO A 149 -6.26 1.01 -10.62
CA PRO A 149 -5.22 0.48 -11.48
C PRO A 149 -5.62 -0.93 -11.88
N VAL A 150 -5.78 -1.16 -13.19
CA VAL A 150 -6.12 -2.47 -13.75
C VAL A 150 -4.94 -3.02 -14.52
N SER A 151 -4.75 -4.34 -14.48
CA SER A 151 -3.81 -5.01 -15.38
C SER A 151 -4.40 -5.09 -16.79
N TYR A 152 -3.55 -5.18 -17.81
CA TYR A 152 -3.94 -5.30 -19.22
C TYR A 152 -4.93 -6.45 -19.49
N THR A 153 -4.95 -7.46 -18.66
CA THR A 153 -5.86 -8.61 -18.76
C THR A 153 -7.33 -8.27 -18.46
N HIS A 154 -7.59 -7.22 -17.68
CA HIS A 154 -8.95 -6.78 -17.37
C HIS A 154 -9.55 -5.86 -18.43
N LEU A 155 -8.74 -5.11 -19.18
CA LEU A 155 -9.22 -4.25 -20.28
C LEU A 155 -9.83 -5.06 -21.43
N ARG A 156 -9.35 -6.29 -21.68
CA ARG A 156 -9.91 -7.16 -22.72
C ARG A 156 -11.25 -7.81 -22.35
N ALA A 157 -11.57 -7.90 -21.06
CA ALA A 157 -12.84 -8.49 -20.61
C ALA A 157 -14.03 -7.53 -20.74
N HIS A 158 -13.78 -6.22 -20.83
CA HIS A 158 -14.83 -5.20 -20.99
C HIS A 158 -15.13 -4.83 -22.45
N GLU A 159 -14.29 -5.24 -23.40
CA GLU A 159 -14.51 -4.97 -24.85
C GLU A 159 -15.40 -6.01 -25.56
N THR A 160 -15.91 -6.99 -24.85
CA THR A 160 -16.72 -8.09 -25.43
C THR A 160 -18.18 -8.10 -24.96
N ILE A 161 -18.73 -6.95 -24.57
CA ILE A 161 -20.16 -6.81 -24.32
C ILE A 161 -20.68 -5.70 -25.26
N ASP A 162 -20.86 -6.07 -26.52
CA ASP A 162 -21.82 -5.49 -27.45
C ASP A 162 -23.01 -6.44 -27.58
#